data_9d94dd31c950e024b0e4bebee27c11af
#
_entry.id   9d94dd31c950e024b0e4bebee27c11af
#
_cell.length_a   1.000
_cell.length_b   1.000
_cell.length_c   1.000
_cell.angle_alpha   90.00
_cell.angle_beta   90.00
_cell.angle_gamma   90.00
#
_symmetry.space_group_name_H-M   'P 1'
#
loop_
_entity.id
_entity.type
_entity.pdbx_description
1 polymer ?
#
loop_
_entity_poly.entity_id
_entity_poly.type
_entity_poly.pdbx_seq_one_letter_code
_entity_poly.pdbx_strand_id
1 'polypeptide(L)'
;CQLYGGKIENNKASGNGGGIYINPSNSGQLRVGNKPLVQNNTASGKANNVYLPSGKTLTIEIDMSKGASIGVTTANIRYPVAFSNSYKKDYANSFFADDANAYVEYKDDQRLYLVSDAPLVTYDVTVETEGGGTASASPETAAAGTEITLTAVPAPGYAFDHWEVVKGDVTITDNRFLMPAGAVTVKAVFTAKTFTVYYDPGDGSTPQSRSLGWNDYVLAGVSDPTRPGYTFLNWMYVSRPVADNDTYSGLVQSDAVASATLTAAWQLIPYTITYDLDGGTADGNPTGYSVESAAITLVNPTREGYDFTGWSGTGLTGADNLTVVIPAGSTGDRSYTAHWAKQHVHVFDQQMILPQALKTPADCTHDAVYYLSCVCGLVSTDDNQVFTAVGTALGHDWGQPRWQWTGFAAQAVFACSRDAGHVE
;
A
#
# COMPACT_ATOMS: atom_id res chain seq x y z
N CYS A 1 -22.55 37.07 -54.23
CA CYS A 1 -23.71 37.03 -55.15
C CYS A 1 -24.34 38.42 -55.21
N GLN A 2 -24.76 38.85 -56.41
CA GLN A 2 -25.42 40.13 -56.64
C GLN A 2 -26.79 39.84 -57.21
N LEU A 3 -27.80 40.52 -56.71
CA LEU A 3 -29.19 40.44 -57.18
C LEU A 3 -29.78 41.84 -57.32
N TYR A 4 -29.70 42.36 -58.49
CA TYR A 4 -30.14 43.73 -58.80
C TYR A 4 -31.48 43.82 -59.64
N GLY A 5 -32.15 42.68 -59.77
CA GLY A 5 -33.42 42.54 -60.40
C GLY A 5 -33.77 41.07 -60.65
N GLY A 6 -34.85 40.85 -61.41
CA GLY A 6 -35.32 39.50 -61.70
C GLY A 6 -36.21 38.94 -60.61
N LYS A 7 -36.64 37.68 -60.82
CA LYS A 7 -37.56 36.98 -59.93
C LYS A 7 -37.03 35.64 -59.52
N ILE A 8 -37.12 35.32 -58.19
CA ILE A 8 -36.90 34.01 -57.60
C ILE A 8 -38.17 33.67 -56.81
N GLU A 9 -39.06 32.95 -57.46
CA GLU A 9 -40.39 32.70 -56.91
C GLU A 9 -40.80 31.20 -56.99
N ASN A 10 -41.63 30.77 -56.06
CA ASN A 10 -42.30 29.48 -56.07
C ASN A 10 -41.34 28.25 -56.04
N ASN A 11 -40.11 28.45 -55.60
CA ASN A 11 -39.17 27.35 -55.45
C ASN A 11 -39.43 26.62 -54.15
N LYS A 12 -39.11 25.31 -54.11
CA LYS A 12 -39.24 24.44 -52.93
C LYS A 12 -37.93 23.75 -52.65
N ALA A 13 -37.46 23.81 -51.41
CA ALA A 13 -36.30 23.10 -50.94
C ALA A 13 -36.68 22.15 -49.77
N SER A 14 -35.91 21.09 -49.59
CA SER A 14 -36.05 20.19 -48.43
C SER A 14 -35.29 20.72 -47.20
N GLY A 15 -34.30 21.61 -47.40
CA GLY A 15 -33.56 22.30 -46.37
C GLY A 15 -33.79 23.82 -46.43
N ASN A 16 -32.94 24.59 -45.73
CA ASN A 16 -33.04 26.06 -45.70
C ASN A 16 -32.77 26.72 -47.05
N GLY A 17 -33.33 27.90 -47.27
CA GLY A 17 -33.11 28.73 -48.47
C GLY A 17 -33.93 28.26 -49.67
N GLY A 18 -35.27 28.22 -49.56
CA GLY A 18 -36.16 27.85 -50.67
C GLY A 18 -35.90 28.68 -51.91
N GLY A 19 -35.62 29.95 -51.77
CA GLY A 19 -35.21 30.85 -52.87
C GLY A 19 -33.69 31.01 -52.95
N ILE A 20 -33.08 31.48 -51.86
CA ILE A 20 -31.63 31.74 -51.76
C ILE A 20 -31.14 31.22 -50.41
N TYR A 21 -30.07 30.44 -50.47
CA TYR A 21 -29.33 29.98 -49.30
C TYR A 21 -27.95 30.63 -49.22
N ILE A 22 -27.65 31.28 -48.10
CA ILE A 22 -26.30 31.80 -47.84
C ILE A 22 -25.52 30.74 -47.06
N ASN A 23 -24.44 30.24 -47.62
CA ASN A 23 -23.60 29.24 -46.96
C ASN A 23 -22.84 29.88 -45.77
N PRO A 24 -22.96 29.38 -44.56
CA PRO A 24 -22.28 29.93 -43.38
C PRO A 24 -20.74 29.91 -43.52
N SER A 25 -20.20 28.93 -44.20
CA SER A 25 -18.75 28.75 -44.36
C SER A 25 -18.14 29.67 -45.45
N ASN A 26 -18.97 30.40 -46.21
CA ASN A 26 -18.49 31.24 -47.27
C ASN A 26 -18.39 32.70 -46.81
N SER A 27 -17.30 33.37 -47.14
CA SER A 27 -17.11 34.82 -46.91
C SER A 27 -17.98 35.70 -47.81
N GLY A 28 -18.62 35.12 -48.82
CA GLY A 28 -19.44 35.84 -49.75
C GLY A 28 -20.72 36.41 -49.09
N GLN A 29 -21.06 37.68 -49.47
CA GLN A 29 -22.29 38.35 -49.08
C GLN A 29 -23.29 38.31 -50.19
N LEU A 30 -24.58 38.29 -49.87
CA LEU A 30 -25.64 38.62 -50.83
C LEU A 30 -25.76 40.14 -50.92
N ARG A 31 -25.54 40.68 -52.10
CA ARG A 31 -25.71 42.11 -52.42
C ARG A 31 -26.97 42.29 -53.20
N VAL A 32 -27.80 43.25 -52.83
CA VAL A 32 -29.10 43.46 -53.41
C VAL A 32 -29.24 44.97 -53.84
N GLY A 33 -30.09 45.25 -54.81
CA GLY A 33 -30.40 46.57 -55.27
C GLY A 33 -31.42 46.58 -56.42
N ASN A 34 -31.83 47.72 -56.85
CA ASN A 34 -32.88 47.89 -57.86
C ASN A 34 -34.22 47.21 -57.51
N LYS A 35 -34.73 46.28 -58.34
CA LYS A 35 -36.09 45.72 -58.23
C LYS A 35 -36.05 44.17 -58.23
N PRO A 36 -35.39 43.47 -57.23
CA PRO A 36 -35.50 42.06 -57.16
C PRO A 36 -36.82 41.63 -56.52
N LEU A 37 -37.33 40.49 -56.96
CA LEU A 37 -38.47 39.79 -56.33
C LEU A 37 -38.03 38.43 -55.86
N VAL A 38 -37.97 38.23 -54.52
CA VAL A 38 -37.66 36.93 -53.88
C VAL A 38 -38.80 36.64 -52.91
N GLN A 39 -39.81 35.90 -53.37
CA GLN A 39 -41.04 35.68 -52.64
C GLN A 39 -41.64 34.30 -52.93
N ASN A 40 -42.58 33.87 -52.12
CA ASN A 40 -43.29 32.59 -52.29
C ASN A 40 -42.40 31.33 -52.35
N ASN A 41 -41.15 31.43 -51.91
CA ASN A 41 -40.30 30.27 -51.87
C ASN A 41 -40.42 29.59 -50.50
N THR A 42 -40.36 28.27 -50.47
CA THR A 42 -40.55 27.48 -49.26
C THR A 42 -39.40 26.53 -49.03
N ALA A 43 -39.09 26.28 -47.76
CA ALA A 43 -38.21 25.23 -47.30
C ALA A 43 -38.97 24.37 -46.29
N SER A 44 -39.01 23.06 -46.48
CA SER A 44 -39.78 22.14 -45.65
C SER A 44 -41.23 22.59 -45.42
N GLY A 45 -41.86 23.17 -46.44
CA GLY A 45 -43.27 23.62 -46.41
C GLY A 45 -43.52 24.98 -45.75
N LYS A 46 -42.49 25.67 -45.22
CA LYS A 46 -42.58 26.99 -44.60
C LYS A 46 -41.97 28.05 -45.52
N ALA A 47 -42.49 29.31 -45.45
CA ALA A 47 -41.87 30.43 -46.15
C ALA A 47 -40.39 30.54 -45.81
N ASN A 48 -39.54 30.63 -46.84
CA ASN A 48 -38.08 30.70 -46.68
C ASN A 48 -37.46 31.23 -47.95
N ASN A 49 -37.54 32.54 -48.15
CA ASN A 49 -37.13 33.16 -49.36
C ASN A 49 -35.64 33.37 -49.48
N VAL A 50 -35.05 34.14 -48.54
CA VAL A 50 -33.62 34.33 -48.43
C VAL A 50 -33.26 33.82 -46.98
N TYR A 51 -32.50 32.73 -46.89
CA TYR A 51 -32.05 32.22 -45.59
C TYR A 51 -30.67 32.78 -45.23
N LEU A 52 -30.63 33.49 -44.11
CA LEU A 52 -29.41 34.05 -43.53
C LEU A 52 -28.99 33.22 -42.30
N PRO A 53 -27.89 32.47 -42.34
CA PRO A 53 -27.31 31.79 -41.19
C PRO A 53 -26.93 32.78 -40.10
N SER A 54 -26.71 32.26 -38.87
CA SER A 54 -26.29 33.09 -37.73
C SER A 54 -25.06 33.95 -38.05
N GLY A 55 -25.14 35.24 -37.73
CA GLY A 55 -24.08 36.22 -37.99
C GLY A 55 -23.92 36.65 -39.46
N LYS A 56 -24.76 36.13 -40.37
CA LYS A 56 -24.77 36.58 -41.80
C LYS A 56 -25.82 37.65 -42.02
N THR A 57 -25.45 38.62 -42.85
CA THR A 57 -26.31 39.73 -43.29
C THR A 57 -26.24 39.87 -44.80
N LEU A 58 -27.24 40.44 -45.39
CA LEU A 58 -27.16 40.93 -46.75
C LEU A 58 -26.69 42.39 -46.80
N THR A 59 -26.27 42.83 -47.95
CA THR A 59 -25.84 44.23 -48.20
C THR A 59 -26.70 44.87 -49.28
N ILE A 60 -27.29 46.06 -49.02
CA ILE A 60 -27.92 46.87 -50.02
C ILE A 60 -26.81 47.71 -50.67
N GLU A 61 -26.46 47.37 -51.90
CA GLU A 61 -25.33 47.95 -52.61
C GLU A 61 -25.79 49.10 -53.61
N ILE A 62 -26.98 48.94 -54.11
CA ILE A 62 -27.61 49.91 -55.04
C ILE A 62 -29.00 50.24 -54.49
N ASP A 63 -29.47 51.46 -54.73
CA ASP A 63 -30.79 51.95 -54.31
C ASP A 63 -31.90 50.99 -54.69
N MET A 64 -32.72 50.63 -53.68
CA MET A 64 -33.90 49.77 -53.88
C MET A 64 -35.00 50.59 -54.64
N SER A 65 -35.51 50.01 -55.68
CA SER A 65 -36.57 50.62 -56.49
C SER A 65 -37.97 50.21 -56.04
N LYS A 66 -38.95 51.04 -56.26
CA LYS A 66 -40.35 50.73 -55.91
C LYS A 66 -40.80 49.42 -56.58
N GLY A 67 -41.33 48.53 -55.71
CA GLY A 67 -41.79 47.18 -56.08
C GLY A 67 -40.75 46.11 -56.00
N ALA A 68 -39.56 46.39 -55.40
CA ALA A 68 -38.71 45.32 -54.86
C ALA A 68 -39.39 44.61 -53.69
N SER A 69 -39.24 43.28 -53.61
CA SER A 69 -39.86 42.50 -52.54
C SER A 69 -38.99 41.27 -52.23
N ILE A 70 -38.40 41.23 -51.07
CA ILE A 70 -37.48 40.21 -50.67
C ILE A 70 -37.93 39.64 -49.28
N GLY A 71 -38.37 38.43 -49.28
CA GLY A 71 -38.59 37.71 -48.00
C GLY A 71 -37.30 37.30 -47.34
N VAL A 72 -37.21 37.42 -46.00
CA VAL A 72 -36.02 37.11 -45.23
C VAL A 72 -36.38 36.17 -44.10
N THR A 73 -35.59 35.09 -44.01
CA THR A 73 -35.53 34.16 -42.90
C THR A 73 -34.14 34.23 -42.26
N THR A 74 -34.06 34.31 -40.97
CA THR A 74 -32.80 34.23 -40.21
C THR A 74 -32.70 32.95 -39.41
N ALA A 75 -31.51 32.39 -39.28
CA ALA A 75 -31.28 31.23 -38.41
C ALA A 75 -31.57 31.54 -36.93
N ASN A 76 -31.36 32.76 -36.52
CA ASN A 76 -31.68 33.21 -35.16
C ASN A 76 -33.09 33.77 -35.15
N ILE A 77 -33.97 33.14 -34.37
CA ILE A 77 -35.37 33.54 -34.17
C ILE A 77 -35.57 34.42 -32.93
N ARG A 78 -34.47 34.86 -32.30
CA ARG A 78 -34.52 35.82 -31.20
C ARG A 78 -34.53 37.23 -31.75
N TYR A 79 -35.69 37.75 -31.92
CA TYR A 79 -35.87 39.14 -32.40
C TYR A 79 -35.50 40.15 -31.29
N PRO A 80 -34.98 41.33 -31.63
CA PRO A 80 -34.65 41.83 -32.97
C PRO A 80 -33.37 41.28 -33.56
N VAL A 81 -33.37 40.91 -34.85
CA VAL A 81 -32.18 40.39 -35.57
C VAL A 81 -31.84 41.32 -36.70
N ALA A 82 -30.63 41.90 -36.64
CA ALA A 82 -30.13 42.69 -37.78
C ALA A 82 -29.84 41.75 -38.96
N PHE A 83 -30.42 42.01 -40.10
CA PHE A 83 -30.22 41.20 -41.30
C PHE A 83 -29.59 42.00 -42.50
N SER A 84 -29.58 43.33 -42.46
CA SER A 84 -28.98 44.17 -43.48
C SER A 84 -28.46 45.49 -42.91
N ASN A 85 -27.42 46.06 -43.52
CA ASN A 85 -27.17 47.51 -43.44
C ASN A 85 -28.17 48.25 -44.30
N SER A 86 -28.52 49.46 -43.91
CA SER A 86 -29.36 50.38 -44.75
C SER A 86 -29.09 51.81 -44.36
N TYR A 87 -28.87 52.66 -45.36
CA TYR A 87 -28.72 54.10 -45.17
C TYR A 87 -30.00 54.89 -45.49
N LYS A 88 -31.08 54.17 -45.83
CA LYS A 88 -32.40 54.78 -46.05
C LYS A 88 -33.50 53.99 -45.37
N LYS A 89 -34.35 54.69 -44.62
CA LYS A 89 -35.46 54.05 -43.87
C LYS A 89 -36.44 53.37 -44.80
N ASP A 90 -36.72 53.99 -45.95
CA ASP A 90 -37.73 53.52 -46.95
C ASP A 90 -37.37 52.15 -47.55
N TYR A 91 -36.13 51.68 -47.43
CA TYR A 91 -35.76 50.36 -47.91
C TYR A 91 -36.37 49.25 -47.11
N ALA A 92 -36.82 49.50 -45.85
CA ALA A 92 -37.60 48.56 -45.10
C ALA A 92 -38.81 48.02 -45.85
N ASN A 93 -39.43 48.89 -46.71
CA ASN A 93 -40.61 48.50 -47.49
C ASN A 93 -40.30 47.53 -48.66
N SER A 94 -39.02 47.30 -48.94
CA SER A 94 -38.58 46.34 -49.97
C SER A 94 -38.33 44.94 -49.39
N PHE A 95 -38.49 44.76 -48.08
CA PHE A 95 -38.28 43.50 -47.38
C PHE A 95 -39.51 43.10 -46.55
N PHE A 96 -39.70 41.81 -46.35
CA PHE A 96 -40.71 41.28 -45.46
C PHE A 96 -40.12 40.08 -44.70
N ALA A 97 -40.62 39.84 -43.52
CA ALA A 97 -40.28 38.63 -42.73
C ALA A 97 -40.99 37.42 -43.33
N ASP A 98 -40.30 36.31 -43.46
CA ASP A 98 -40.89 35.02 -43.79
C ASP A 98 -41.64 34.40 -42.57
N ASP A 99 -41.29 34.83 -41.37
CA ASP A 99 -42.00 34.52 -40.14
C ASP A 99 -43.23 35.44 -40.04
N ALA A 100 -44.42 34.83 -39.96
CA ALA A 100 -45.72 35.57 -39.88
C ALA A 100 -45.86 36.44 -38.62
N ASN A 101 -45.05 36.15 -37.57
CA ASN A 101 -45.03 36.91 -36.32
C ASN A 101 -43.93 37.98 -36.27
N ALA A 102 -43.27 38.22 -37.38
CA ALA A 102 -42.20 39.21 -37.47
C ALA A 102 -42.45 40.21 -38.60
N TYR A 103 -41.89 41.36 -38.46
CA TYR A 103 -41.92 42.38 -39.47
C TYR A 103 -40.55 43.07 -39.65
N VAL A 104 -40.35 43.85 -40.64
CA VAL A 104 -39.11 44.58 -40.92
C VAL A 104 -39.15 46.00 -40.35
N GLU A 105 -38.16 46.30 -39.51
CA GLU A 105 -38.00 47.64 -38.91
C GLU A 105 -36.62 48.22 -39.25
N TYR A 106 -36.60 49.49 -39.51
CA TYR A 106 -35.36 50.29 -39.66
C TYR A 106 -35.02 50.90 -38.29
N LYS A 107 -33.76 50.74 -37.83
CA LYS A 107 -33.29 51.35 -36.58
C LYS A 107 -32.23 52.46 -36.82
N ASP A 108 -32.01 53.30 -35.83
CA ASP A 108 -31.14 54.46 -35.88
C ASP A 108 -29.66 54.14 -36.13
N ASP A 109 -29.27 52.89 -35.97
CA ASP A 109 -27.94 52.34 -36.27
C ASP A 109 -27.75 52.09 -37.81
N GLN A 110 -28.67 52.54 -38.61
CA GLN A 110 -28.69 52.37 -40.09
C GLN A 110 -28.74 50.89 -40.52
N ARG A 111 -29.54 50.10 -39.81
CA ARG A 111 -29.76 48.69 -40.14
C ARG A 111 -31.25 48.39 -40.27
N LEU A 112 -31.51 47.33 -41.02
CA LEU A 112 -32.80 46.69 -41.07
C LEU A 112 -32.80 45.49 -40.17
N TYR A 113 -33.84 45.36 -39.34
CA TYR A 113 -34.05 44.31 -38.39
C TYR A 113 -35.33 43.53 -38.69
N LEU A 114 -35.30 42.23 -38.47
CA LEU A 114 -36.53 41.50 -38.19
C LEU A 114 -36.85 41.74 -36.72
N VAL A 115 -38.07 42.14 -36.43
CA VAL A 115 -38.61 42.37 -35.08
C VAL A 115 -39.91 41.62 -34.94
N SER A 116 -40.29 41.28 -33.70
CA SER A 116 -41.56 40.62 -33.43
C SER A 116 -42.20 41.24 -32.19
N ASP A 117 -43.49 41.46 -32.24
CA ASP A 117 -44.32 41.89 -31.12
C ASP A 117 -44.78 40.68 -30.26
N ALA A 118 -44.61 39.48 -30.77
CA ALA A 118 -44.96 38.30 -30.01
C ALA A 118 -44.06 38.17 -28.75
N PRO A 119 -44.58 37.92 -27.57
CA PRO A 119 -43.77 37.68 -26.38
C PRO A 119 -42.87 36.50 -26.64
N LEU A 120 -41.58 36.67 -26.32
CA LEU A 120 -40.62 35.60 -26.44
C LEU A 120 -41.02 34.45 -25.48
N VAL A 121 -41.47 33.34 -26.02
CA VAL A 121 -41.78 32.16 -25.23
C VAL A 121 -40.51 31.53 -24.76
N THR A 122 -40.30 31.54 -23.46
CA THR A 122 -39.15 30.88 -22.82
C THR A 122 -39.63 29.64 -22.08
N TYR A 123 -38.77 28.67 -21.96
CA TYR A 123 -38.99 27.38 -21.29
C TYR A 123 -37.95 27.18 -20.22
N ASP A 124 -38.33 26.52 -19.14
CA ASP A 124 -37.48 26.26 -17.98
C ASP A 124 -36.53 25.06 -18.21
N VAL A 125 -35.34 25.16 -17.68
CA VAL A 125 -34.39 24.07 -17.56
C VAL A 125 -34.26 23.72 -16.10
N THR A 126 -34.73 22.51 -15.71
CA THR A 126 -34.58 21.97 -14.38
C THR A 126 -33.38 21.06 -14.35
N VAL A 127 -32.52 21.22 -13.34
CA VAL A 127 -31.37 20.35 -13.13
C VAL A 127 -31.52 19.60 -11.81
N GLU A 128 -31.52 18.28 -11.89
CA GLU A 128 -31.53 17.36 -10.76
C GLU A 128 -30.15 16.76 -10.55
N THR A 129 -29.91 16.18 -9.38
CA THR A 129 -28.66 15.48 -9.07
C THR A 129 -28.95 14.12 -8.45
N GLU A 130 -28.12 13.13 -8.78
CA GLU A 130 -28.08 11.82 -8.15
C GLU A 130 -26.65 11.53 -7.69
N GLY A 131 -26.49 11.10 -6.43
CA GLY A 131 -25.19 10.94 -5.79
C GLY A 131 -24.71 12.24 -5.15
N GLY A 132 -23.38 12.36 -4.95
CA GLY A 132 -22.77 13.51 -4.27
C GLY A 132 -22.20 14.54 -5.24
N GLY A 133 -22.85 15.69 -5.31
CA GLY A 133 -22.39 16.80 -6.15
C GLY A 133 -23.45 17.88 -6.31
N THR A 134 -23.11 18.92 -7.06
CA THR A 134 -24.02 19.98 -7.47
C THR A 134 -24.00 20.17 -8.97
N ALA A 135 -25.10 20.59 -9.52
CA ALA A 135 -25.21 20.83 -10.95
C ALA A 135 -26.08 22.06 -11.24
N SER A 136 -25.84 22.67 -12.39
CA SER A 136 -26.57 23.86 -12.84
C SER A 136 -26.66 23.92 -14.35
N ALA A 137 -27.61 24.69 -14.83
CA ALA A 137 -27.75 25.07 -16.25
C ALA A 137 -27.63 26.57 -16.41
N SER A 138 -27.09 27.01 -17.52
CA SER A 138 -27.01 28.42 -17.86
C SER A 138 -27.33 28.65 -19.37
N PRO A 139 -28.36 29.41 -19.65
CA PRO A 139 -29.38 30.02 -18.78
C PRO A 139 -30.37 28.96 -18.23
N GLU A 140 -31.03 29.27 -17.11
CA GLU A 140 -32.05 28.38 -16.47
C GLU A 140 -33.41 28.49 -17.21
N THR A 141 -33.62 29.56 -17.95
CA THR A 141 -34.81 29.76 -18.82
C THR A 141 -34.36 30.28 -20.17
N ALA A 142 -34.90 29.75 -21.24
CA ALA A 142 -34.50 30.16 -22.59
C ALA A 142 -35.58 29.93 -23.64
N ALA A 143 -35.51 30.71 -24.71
CA ALA A 143 -36.29 30.43 -25.90
C ALA A 143 -35.74 29.22 -26.65
N ALA A 144 -36.63 28.58 -27.44
CA ALA A 144 -36.23 27.49 -28.31
C ALA A 144 -35.04 27.89 -29.20
N GLY A 145 -34.10 26.98 -29.44
CA GLY A 145 -32.87 27.22 -30.23
C GLY A 145 -31.73 27.89 -29.47
N THR A 146 -31.92 28.25 -28.19
CA THR A 146 -30.84 28.80 -27.37
C THR A 146 -29.92 27.67 -26.90
N GLU A 147 -28.60 27.87 -26.94
CA GLU A 147 -27.64 26.95 -26.34
C GLU A 147 -27.68 27.05 -24.81
N ILE A 148 -27.84 25.91 -24.16
CA ILE A 148 -27.79 25.75 -22.72
C ILE A 148 -26.47 25.07 -22.38
N THR A 149 -25.74 25.62 -21.42
CA THR A 149 -24.51 25.02 -20.87
C THR A 149 -24.84 24.39 -19.51
N LEU A 150 -24.44 23.16 -19.34
CA LEU A 150 -24.57 22.42 -18.10
C LEU A 150 -23.23 22.39 -17.35
N THR A 151 -23.30 22.50 -16.04
CA THR A 151 -22.11 22.41 -15.16
C THR A 151 -22.41 21.39 -14.07
N ALA A 152 -21.49 20.43 -13.89
CA ALA A 152 -21.54 19.45 -12.82
C ALA A 152 -20.27 19.56 -11.98
N VAL A 153 -20.42 19.67 -10.66
CA VAL A 153 -19.31 19.77 -9.70
C VAL A 153 -19.42 18.63 -8.69
N PRO A 154 -18.59 17.58 -8.80
CA PRO A 154 -18.60 16.49 -7.85
C PRO A 154 -18.26 16.97 -6.43
N ALA A 155 -18.93 16.42 -5.42
CA ALA A 155 -18.50 16.54 -4.04
C ALA A 155 -17.25 15.68 -3.79
N PRO A 156 -16.45 15.98 -2.74
CA PRO A 156 -15.31 15.14 -2.37
C PRO A 156 -15.73 13.68 -2.20
N GLY A 157 -14.96 12.78 -2.79
CA GLY A 157 -15.27 11.34 -2.81
C GLY A 157 -16.22 10.88 -3.91
N TYR A 158 -16.58 11.77 -4.82
CA TYR A 158 -17.42 11.44 -5.97
C TYR A 158 -16.74 11.85 -7.29
N ALA A 159 -17.18 11.24 -8.38
CA ALA A 159 -16.85 11.63 -9.74
C ALA A 159 -18.13 11.90 -10.50
N PHE A 160 -18.13 12.91 -11.38
CA PHE A 160 -19.19 13.06 -12.35
C PHE A 160 -19.13 11.90 -13.36
N ASP A 161 -20.27 11.24 -13.58
CA ASP A 161 -20.36 10.13 -14.51
C ASP A 161 -20.98 10.57 -15.83
N HIS A 162 -22.22 10.99 -15.82
CA HIS A 162 -22.91 11.42 -17.03
C HIS A 162 -24.12 12.33 -16.74
N TRP A 163 -24.66 12.90 -17.81
CA TRP A 163 -25.95 13.58 -17.81
C TRP A 163 -27.05 12.63 -18.28
N GLU A 164 -28.15 12.56 -17.57
CA GLU A 164 -29.38 11.86 -17.96
C GLU A 164 -30.44 12.89 -18.36
N VAL A 165 -31.14 12.67 -19.48
CA VAL A 165 -32.31 13.48 -19.85
C VAL A 165 -33.54 12.86 -19.23
N VAL A 166 -34.11 13.52 -18.22
CA VAL A 166 -35.30 13.05 -17.50
C VAL A 166 -36.59 13.47 -18.24
N LYS A 167 -36.57 14.69 -18.83
CA LYS A 167 -37.70 15.23 -19.58
C LYS A 167 -37.19 16.14 -20.70
N GLY A 168 -37.88 16.06 -21.85
CA GLY A 168 -37.54 16.82 -23.05
C GLY A 168 -36.83 15.97 -24.10
N ASP A 169 -36.91 16.40 -25.35
CA ASP A 169 -36.22 15.71 -26.45
C ASP A 169 -34.97 16.51 -26.85
N VAL A 170 -33.88 16.24 -26.10
CA VAL A 170 -32.60 16.92 -26.31
C VAL A 170 -31.46 15.89 -26.32
N THR A 171 -30.42 16.20 -27.08
CA THR A 171 -29.14 15.46 -27.04
C THR A 171 -28.09 16.36 -26.41
N ILE A 172 -27.48 15.86 -25.32
CA ILE A 172 -26.41 16.59 -24.63
C ILE A 172 -25.06 16.16 -25.22
N THR A 173 -24.32 17.13 -25.71
CA THR A 173 -22.95 16.94 -26.24
C THR A 173 -22.04 17.99 -25.60
N ASP A 174 -20.90 17.59 -25.12
CA ASP A 174 -19.92 18.47 -24.44
C ASP A 174 -20.56 19.38 -23.37
N ASN A 175 -21.44 18.78 -22.55
CA ASN A 175 -22.21 19.50 -21.53
C ASN A 175 -23.11 20.62 -22.05
N ARG A 176 -23.63 20.50 -23.28
CA ARG A 176 -24.48 21.50 -23.92
C ARG A 176 -25.62 20.85 -24.68
N PHE A 177 -26.70 21.59 -24.82
CA PHE A 177 -27.80 21.25 -25.71
C PHE A 177 -28.49 22.51 -26.21
N LEU A 178 -29.27 22.38 -27.30
CA LEU A 178 -30.13 23.46 -27.79
C LEU A 178 -31.52 23.32 -27.16
N MET A 179 -32.05 24.41 -26.59
CA MET A 179 -33.36 24.45 -25.96
C MET A 179 -34.46 24.08 -26.97
N PRO A 180 -35.28 23.06 -26.70
CA PRO A 180 -36.43 22.71 -27.51
C PRO A 180 -37.60 23.68 -27.25
N ALA A 181 -38.71 23.55 -28.00
CA ALA A 181 -39.97 24.26 -27.73
C ALA A 181 -40.75 23.65 -26.59
N GLY A 182 -40.12 23.49 -25.41
CA GLY A 182 -40.68 22.90 -24.22
C GLY A 182 -39.68 22.88 -23.08
N ALA A 183 -40.17 22.66 -21.83
CA ALA A 183 -39.32 22.58 -20.64
C ALA A 183 -38.47 21.30 -20.66
N VAL A 184 -37.24 21.41 -20.21
CA VAL A 184 -36.27 20.32 -20.12
C VAL A 184 -35.92 20.07 -18.68
N THR A 185 -35.83 18.78 -18.31
CA THR A 185 -35.25 18.35 -17.05
C THR A 185 -34.07 17.43 -17.35
N VAL A 186 -32.91 17.76 -16.82
CA VAL A 186 -31.70 16.94 -16.89
C VAL A 186 -31.22 16.59 -15.50
N LYS A 187 -30.54 15.45 -15.36
CA LYS A 187 -30.00 14.98 -14.10
C LYS A 187 -28.51 14.73 -14.24
N ALA A 188 -27.71 15.30 -13.34
CA ALA A 188 -26.30 14.99 -13.21
C ALA A 188 -26.16 13.76 -12.33
N VAL A 189 -25.53 12.71 -12.83
CA VAL A 189 -25.24 11.47 -12.09
C VAL A 189 -23.81 11.50 -11.63
N PHE A 190 -23.62 11.30 -10.32
CA PHE A 190 -22.31 11.21 -9.67
C PHE A 190 -22.12 9.83 -9.07
N THR A 191 -20.97 9.22 -9.30
CA THR A 191 -20.60 7.92 -8.75
C THR A 191 -19.62 8.09 -7.60
N ALA A 192 -19.79 7.30 -6.54
CA ALA A 192 -18.84 7.27 -5.42
C ALA A 192 -17.51 6.68 -5.86
N LYS A 193 -16.42 7.35 -5.52
CA LYS A 193 -15.05 6.83 -5.67
C LYS A 193 -14.76 5.79 -4.61
N THR A 194 -13.91 4.84 -4.94
CA THR A 194 -13.33 3.89 -3.98
C THR A 194 -11.84 4.17 -3.83
N PHE A 195 -11.34 3.97 -2.61
CA PHE A 195 -9.97 4.23 -2.21
C PHE A 195 -9.37 2.97 -1.60
N THR A 196 -8.09 2.73 -1.80
CA THR A 196 -7.43 1.54 -1.25
C THR A 196 -6.61 1.91 -0.03
N VAL A 197 -6.84 1.23 1.10
CA VAL A 197 -5.99 1.33 2.29
C VAL A 197 -5.20 0.05 2.42
N TYR A 198 -3.88 0.18 2.54
CA TYR A 198 -2.94 -0.89 2.81
C TYR A 198 -2.58 -0.89 4.29
N TYR A 199 -2.56 -2.07 4.90
CA TYR A 199 -2.20 -2.30 6.31
C TYR A 199 -0.90 -3.07 6.34
N ASP A 200 0.21 -2.35 6.54
CA ASP A 200 1.55 -2.90 6.57
C ASP A 200 1.94 -3.21 8.02
N PRO A 201 2.09 -4.50 8.40
CA PRO A 201 2.52 -4.87 9.74
C PRO A 201 3.98 -4.51 10.04
N GLY A 202 4.78 -4.10 9.03
CA GLY A 202 6.18 -3.71 9.23
C GLY A 202 7.10 -4.86 9.58
N ASP A 203 6.73 -6.09 9.25
CA ASP A 203 7.51 -7.31 9.48
C ASP A 203 8.08 -7.93 8.20
N GLY A 204 7.87 -7.25 7.06
CA GLY A 204 8.30 -7.70 5.73
C GLY A 204 7.29 -8.61 5.03
N SER A 205 6.14 -8.90 5.64
CA SER A 205 5.03 -9.59 4.98
C SER A 205 4.29 -8.66 4.01
N THR A 206 3.50 -9.26 3.12
CA THR A 206 2.70 -8.48 2.18
C THR A 206 1.57 -7.74 2.93
N PRO A 207 1.47 -6.41 2.78
CA PRO A 207 0.38 -5.64 3.38
C PRO A 207 -0.99 -6.14 2.94
N GLN A 208 -1.92 -6.22 3.86
CA GLN A 208 -3.33 -6.43 3.53
C GLN A 208 -3.94 -5.15 2.98
N SER A 209 -4.97 -5.26 2.13
CA SER A 209 -5.63 -4.08 1.58
C SER A 209 -7.13 -4.18 1.66
N ARG A 210 -7.79 -3.02 1.71
CA ARG A 210 -9.26 -2.87 1.69
C ARG A 210 -9.65 -1.69 0.81
N SER A 211 -10.77 -1.84 0.11
CA SER A 211 -11.43 -0.73 -0.59
C SER A 211 -12.43 -0.06 0.35
N LEU A 212 -12.35 1.25 0.44
CA LEU A 212 -13.16 2.09 1.32
C LEU A 212 -13.80 3.23 0.52
N GLY A 213 -14.95 3.71 0.98
CA GLY A 213 -15.52 4.97 0.56
C GLY A 213 -14.82 6.16 1.23
N TRP A 214 -15.13 7.37 0.77
CA TRP A 214 -14.51 8.61 1.24
C TRP A 214 -14.65 8.85 2.74
N ASN A 215 -15.82 8.51 3.31
CA ASN A 215 -16.12 8.73 4.73
C ASN A 215 -16.12 7.44 5.57
N ASP A 216 -15.63 6.34 5.02
CA ASP A 216 -15.54 5.09 5.76
C ASP A 216 -14.43 5.15 6.80
N TYR A 217 -14.66 4.51 7.95
CA TYR A 217 -13.66 4.38 9.00
C TYR A 217 -12.56 3.41 8.57
N VAL A 218 -11.32 3.87 8.65
CA VAL A 218 -10.18 3.12 8.12
C VAL A 218 -9.84 1.88 8.94
N LEU A 219 -10.14 1.87 10.24
CA LEU A 219 -9.89 0.72 11.13
C LEU A 219 -11.12 -0.18 11.35
N ALA A 220 -12.29 0.15 10.78
CA ALA A 220 -13.48 -0.66 10.95
C ALA A 220 -13.26 -2.11 10.48
N GLY A 221 -13.36 -3.07 11.42
CA GLY A 221 -13.17 -4.50 11.13
C GLY A 221 -11.73 -4.90 10.75
N VAL A 222 -10.73 -4.08 11.10
CA VAL A 222 -9.31 -4.41 11.03
C VAL A 222 -8.89 -4.99 12.38
N SER A 223 -8.28 -6.17 12.35
CA SER A 223 -7.71 -6.79 13.56
C SER A 223 -6.30 -6.26 13.78
N ASP A 224 -5.91 -6.15 15.05
CA ASP A 224 -4.54 -5.83 15.41
C ASP A 224 -3.58 -6.92 14.90
N PRO A 225 -2.48 -6.55 14.28
CA PRO A 225 -1.48 -7.51 13.86
C PRO A 225 -0.72 -8.07 15.06
N THR A 226 -0.11 -9.24 14.89
CA THR A 226 0.73 -9.86 15.92
C THR A 226 2.15 -10.01 15.40
N ARG A 227 3.14 -9.72 16.26
CA ARG A 227 4.56 -9.89 15.95
C ARG A 227 5.27 -10.46 17.16
N PRO A 228 5.91 -11.64 17.06
CA PRO A 228 6.63 -12.24 18.18
C PRO A 228 7.66 -11.27 18.77
N GLY A 229 7.66 -11.11 20.09
CA GLY A 229 8.58 -10.23 20.80
C GLY A 229 8.22 -8.75 20.78
N TYR A 230 7.07 -8.39 20.26
CA TYR A 230 6.58 -7.02 20.22
C TYR A 230 5.14 -6.92 20.70
N THR A 231 4.80 -5.78 21.28
CA THR A 231 3.42 -5.36 21.55
C THR A 231 2.98 -4.38 20.46
N PHE A 232 1.84 -4.64 19.85
CA PHE A 232 1.22 -3.67 18.93
C PHE A 232 0.78 -2.44 19.71
N LEU A 233 1.12 -1.25 19.21
CA LEU A 233 0.70 0.02 19.81
C LEU A 233 -0.50 0.61 19.09
N ASN A 234 -0.37 0.85 17.81
CA ASN A 234 -1.39 1.42 16.95
C ASN A 234 -0.96 1.37 15.48
N TRP A 235 -1.91 1.68 14.61
CA TRP A 235 -1.62 1.98 13.21
C TRP A 235 -1.16 3.44 13.06
N MET A 236 -0.21 3.67 12.17
CA MET A 236 0.33 5.00 11.86
C MET A 236 0.07 5.34 10.40
N TYR A 237 -0.38 6.56 10.15
CA TYR A 237 -0.39 7.15 8.81
C TYR A 237 0.65 8.26 8.76
N VAL A 238 1.71 8.05 7.95
CA VAL A 238 2.91 8.92 7.92
C VAL A 238 3.53 9.01 9.32
N SER A 239 3.27 10.06 10.09
CA SER A 239 3.80 10.25 11.45
C SER A 239 2.70 10.42 12.50
N ARG A 240 1.44 10.14 12.16
CA ARG A 240 0.27 10.32 13.02
C ARG A 240 -0.31 8.97 13.42
N PRO A 241 -0.58 8.74 14.72
CA PRO A 241 -1.40 7.62 15.14
C PRO A 241 -2.80 7.72 14.53
N VAL A 242 -3.33 6.58 14.09
CA VAL A 242 -4.67 6.46 13.53
C VAL A 242 -5.63 6.04 14.65
N ALA A 243 -6.71 6.79 14.83
CA ALA A 243 -7.76 6.50 15.79
C ALA A 243 -8.88 5.66 15.17
N ASP A 244 -9.65 4.94 15.99
CA ASP A 244 -10.75 4.08 15.53
C ASP A 244 -11.82 4.83 14.74
N ASN A 245 -12.00 6.12 15.04
CA ASN A 245 -12.97 7.00 14.37
C ASN A 245 -12.36 7.83 13.24
N ASP A 246 -11.12 7.58 12.85
CA ASP A 246 -10.54 8.21 11.66
C ASP A 246 -11.19 7.66 10.39
N THR A 247 -11.67 8.57 9.55
CA THR A 247 -12.16 8.25 8.22
C THR A 247 -11.06 8.39 7.18
N TYR A 248 -11.24 7.80 5.98
CA TYR A 248 -10.28 7.97 4.89
C TYR A 248 -10.09 9.47 4.56
N SER A 249 -11.21 10.22 4.48
CA SER A 249 -11.19 11.68 4.24
C SER A 249 -10.40 12.46 5.31
N GLY A 250 -10.54 12.06 6.57
CA GLY A 250 -9.82 12.67 7.68
C GLY A 250 -8.31 12.42 7.63
N LEU A 251 -7.90 11.28 7.08
CA LEU A 251 -6.49 10.93 6.93
C LEU A 251 -5.82 11.68 5.79
N VAL A 252 -6.38 11.58 4.58
CA VAL A 252 -5.71 12.05 3.35
C VAL A 252 -6.06 13.46 2.96
N GLN A 253 -7.20 14.00 3.43
CA GLN A 253 -7.71 15.36 3.21
C GLN A 253 -7.90 15.77 1.73
N SER A 254 -7.70 14.86 0.79
CA SER A 254 -7.88 15.09 -0.65
C SER A 254 -8.31 13.80 -1.34
N ASP A 255 -9.40 13.87 -2.10
CA ASP A 255 -9.93 12.75 -2.88
C ASP A 255 -9.14 12.48 -4.19
N ALA A 256 -8.08 13.24 -4.43
CA ALA A 256 -7.09 12.94 -5.44
C ALA A 256 -6.10 11.86 -5.01
N VAL A 257 -5.99 11.58 -3.68
CA VAL A 257 -5.18 10.49 -3.14
C VAL A 257 -5.97 9.19 -3.25
N ALA A 258 -5.59 8.31 -4.16
CA ALA A 258 -6.31 7.08 -4.45
C ALA A 258 -6.03 5.96 -3.44
N SER A 259 -4.92 6.03 -2.69
CA SER A 259 -4.54 5.02 -1.72
C SER A 259 -3.76 5.61 -0.54
N ALA A 260 -3.85 4.95 0.60
CA ALA A 260 -3.08 5.25 1.81
C ALA A 260 -2.47 3.96 2.37
N THR A 261 -1.29 4.07 2.98
CA THR A 261 -0.66 2.95 3.69
C THR A 261 -0.61 3.27 5.17
N LEU A 262 -1.18 2.40 5.98
CA LEU A 262 -1.05 2.42 7.43
C LEU A 262 0.03 1.43 7.83
N THR A 263 0.99 1.88 8.63
CA THR A 263 2.09 1.03 9.13
C THR A 263 1.88 0.77 10.61
N ALA A 264 2.05 -0.48 11.03
CA ALA A 264 1.95 -0.85 12.44
C ALA A 264 3.12 -0.27 13.25
N ALA A 265 2.81 0.33 14.39
CA ALA A 265 3.79 0.75 15.38
C ALA A 265 3.92 -0.33 16.45
N TRP A 266 5.16 -0.65 16.81
CA TRP A 266 5.49 -1.73 17.71
C TRP A 266 6.32 -1.26 18.91
N GLN A 267 6.05 -1.85 20.05
CA GLN A 267 6.89 -1.74 21.23
C GLN A 267 7.59 -3.04 21.47
N LEU A 268 8.91 -3.01 21.59
CA LEU A 268 9.74 -4.16 21.92
C LEU A 268 9.41 -4.67 23.33
N ILE A 269 9.22 -5.98 23.48
CA ILE A 269 8.97 -6.61 24.76
C ILE A 269 10.33 -6.94 25.39
N PRO A 270 10.68 -6.37 26.57
CA PRO A 270 11.83 -6.82 27.34
C PRO A 270 11.50 -8.12 28.07
N TYR A 271 12.41 -9.08 28.01
CA TYR A 271 12.36 -10.33 28.78
C TYR A 271 13.45 -10.35 29.82
N THR A 272 13.21 -11.06 30.96
CA THR A 272 14.13 -11.19 32.07
C THR A 272 14.88 -12.51 32.00
N ILE A 273 16.13 -12.52 32.52
CA ILE A 273 16.89 -13.72 32.79
C ILE A 273 17.23 -13.73 34.30
N THR A 274 16.83 -14.77 34.97
CA THR A 274 17.14 -14.96 36.38
C THR A 274 18.11 -16.13 36.58
N TYR A 275 19.01 -16.00 37.56
CA TYR A 275 20.03 -16.99 37.86
C TYR A 275 19.95 -17.37 39.32
N ASP A 276 19.88 -18.69 39.59
CA ASP A 276 20.16 -19.25 40.89
C ASP A 276 21.56 -19.88 40.85
N LEU A 277 22.53 -19.22 41.47
CA LEU A 277 23.93 -19.63 41.43
C LEU A 277 24.32 -20.56 42.59
N ASP A 278 23.38 -20.82 43.53
CA ASP A 278 23.61 -21.70 44.73
C ASP A 278 24.94 -21.41 45.44
N GLY A 279 25.20 -20.14 45.71
CA GLY A 279 26.41 -19.65 46.37
C GLY A 279 27.63 -19.49 45.48
N GLY A 280 27.51 -19.66 44.17
CA GLY A 280 28.51 -19.31 43.16
C GLY A 280 28.44 -17.85 42.72
N THR A 281 29.37 -17.44 41.91
CA THR A 281 29.44 -16.11 41.27
C THR A 281 29.62 -16.25 39.76
N ALA A 282 28.91 -15.42 38.98
CA ALA A 282 29.10 -15.34 37.57
C ALA A 282 29.00 -13.86 37.15
N ASP A 283 30.08 -13.29 36.63
CA ASP A 283 30.11 -11.95 36.11
C ASP A 283 29.89 -11.97 34.59
N GLY A 284 29.12 -10.98 34.08
CA GLY A 284 28.94 -10.79 32.65
C GLY A 284 27.67 -11.44 32.04
N ASN A 285 26.93 -12.26 32.79
CA ASN A 285 25.65 -12.76 32.31
C ASN A 285 24.58 -11.64 32.33
N PRO A 286 23.85 -11.41 31.22
CA PRO A 286 22.82 -10.38 31.19
C PRO A 286 21.59 -10.80 32.00
N THR A 287 20.95 -9.84 32.65
CA THR A 287 19.68 -10.03 33.36
C THR A 287 18.45 -9.79 32.54
N GLY A 288 18.60 -9.36 31.28
CA GLY A 288 17.50 -9.11 30.36
C GLY A 288 17.92 -9.23 28.91
N TYR A 289 16.95 -9.41 28.05
CA TYR A 289 17.12 -9.52 26.63
C TYR A 289 15.81 -9.19 25.90
N SER A 290 15.86 -9.13 24.59
CA SER A 290 14.68 -8.99 23.72
C SER A 290 14.83 -9.85 22.47
N VAL A 291 13.79 -9.88 21.65
CA VAL A 291 13.82 -10.60 20.36
C VAL A 291 14.90 -10.08 19.40
N GLU A 292 15.35 -8.83 19.58
CA GLU A 292 16.42 -8.21 18.78
C GLU A 292 17.83 -8.47 19.31
N SER A 293 17.93 -9.08 20.49
CA SER A 293 19.23 -9.41 21.07
C SER A 293 19.97 -10.45 20.22
N ALA A 294 21.28 -10.27 20.08
CA ALA A 294 22.14 -11.30 19.53
C ALA A 294 22.07 -12.57 20.40
N ALA A 295 22.51 -13.70 19.86
CA ALA A 295 22.61 -14.93 20.65
C ALA A 295 23.48 -14.69 21.89
N ILE A 296 23.01 -15.14 23.05
CA ILE A 296 23.66 -14.98 24.34
C ILE A 296 24.21 -16.36 24.79
N THR A 297 25.54 -16.43 24.96
CA THR A 297 26.17 -17.58 25.58
C THR A 297 26.38 -17.30 27.07
N LEU A 298 25.85 -18.14 27.95
CA LEU A 298 26.02 -17.94 29.39
C LEU A 298 27.46 -18.19 29.80
N VAL A 299 27.96 -17.31 30.64
CA VAL A 299 29.22 -17.48 31.35
C VAL A 299 28.98 -18.45 32.52
N ASN A 300 29.79 -19.51 32.60
CA ASN A 300 29.71 -20.47 33.69
C ASN A 300 30.16 -19.83 35.00
N PRO A 301 29.45 -20.08 36.11
CA PRO A 301 29.80 -19.55 37.41
C PRO A 301 31.00 -20.27 38.02
N THR A 302 31.60 -19.65 39.04
CA THR A 302 32.65 -20.25 39.89
C THR A 302 32.19 -20.27 41.34
N ARG A 303 32.63 -21.31 42.09
CA ARG A 303 32.37 -21.45 43.52
C ARG A 303 33.55 -22.13 44.17
N GLU A 304 34.08 -21.52 45.24
CA GLU A 304 35.25 -22.06 45.95
C GLU A 304 34.97 -23.45 46.54
N GLY A 305 35.84 -24.40 46.28
CA GLY A 305 35.74 -25.79 46.76
C GLY A 305 34.69 -26.66 46.03
N TYR A 306 34.20 -26.19 44.88
CA TYR A 306 33.24 -26.93 44.06
C TYR A 306 33.60 -26.85 42.57
N ASP A 307 33.30 -27.90 41.86
CA ASP A 307 33.34 -27.96 40.38
C ASP A 307 31.96 -27.70 39.82
N PHE A 308 31.87 -26.79 38.82
CA PHE A 308 30.63 -26.56 38.12
C PHE A 308 30.29 -27.78 37.25
N THR A 309 29.09 -28.35 37.44
CA THR A 309 28.64 -29.54 36.69
C THR A 309 27.69 -29.23 35.56
N GLY A 310 27.10 -28.04 35.54
CA GLY A 310 26.23 -27.61 34.45
C GLY A 310 25.09 -26.76 34.93
N TRP A 311 24.34 -26.27 33.94
CA TRP A 311 23.10 -25.52 34.12
C TRP A 311 21.89 -26.41 33.96
N SER A 312 20.83 -26.15 34.72
CA SER A 312 19.45 -26.55 34.40
C SER A 312 18.60 -25.30 34.21
N GLY A 313 17.42 -25.39 33.56
CA GLY A 313 16.51 -24.28 33.46
C GLY A 313 15.78 -24.23 32.13
N THR A 314 15.33 -23.02 31.74
CA THR A 314 14.47 -22.81 30.58
C THR A 314 15.10 -23.33 29.29
N GLY A 315 14.40 -24.29 28.65
CA GLY A 315 14.83 -24.86 27.37
C GLY A 315 15.97 -25.87 27.47
N LEU A 316 16.38 -26.28 28.69
CA LEU A 316 17.44 -27.26 28.91
C LEU A 316 16.85 -28.61 29.33
N THR A 317 17.53 -29.67 28.95
CA THR A 317 17.23 -31.03 29.42
C THR A 317 18.31 -31.46 30.40
N GLY A 318 17.92 -31.92 31.62
CA GLY A 318 18.87 -32.30 32.65
C GLY A 318 19.57 -31.13 33.34
N ALA A 319 20.65 -31.41 34.05
CA ALA A 319 21.40 -30.47 34.91
C ALA A 319 22.89 -30.40 34.55
N ASP A 320 23.30 -31.02 33.47
CA ASP A 320 24.70 -31.20 33.05
C ASP A 320 25.08 -30.34 31.80
N ASN A 321 24.36 -29.25 31.58
CA ASN A 321 24.56 -28.38 30.42
C ASN A 321 25.74 -27.42 30.70
N LEU A 322 26.93 -27.76 30.26
CA LEU A 322 28.12 -26.91 30.39
C LEU A 322 28.18 -25.73 29.43
N THR A 323 27.39 -25.76 28.34
CA THR A 323 27.29 -24.68 27.40
C THR A 323 25.83 -24.39 27.15
N VAL A 324 25.39 -23.18 27.50
CA VAL A 324 24.02 -22.71 27.30
C VAL A 324 24.01 -21.49 26.37
N VAL A 325 23.26 -21.58 25.28
CA VAL A 325 23.08 -20.49 24.33
C VAL A 325 21.61 -20.15 24.25
N ILE A 326 21.26 -18.90 24.49
CA ILE A 326 19.96 -18.34 24.18
C ILE A 326 20.03 -17.86 22.72
N PRO A 327 19.31 -18.49 21.77
CA PRO A 327 19.39 -18.10 20.36
C PRO A 327 18.85 -16.69 20.14
N ALA A 328 19.38 -16.00 19.13
CA ALA A 328 18.78 -14.77 18.63
C ALA A 328 17.32 -15.00 18.23
N GLY A 329 16.46 -14.00 18.41
CA GLY A 329 15.03 -14.12 18.14
C GLY A 329 14.23 -14.85 19.23
N SER A 330 14.85 -15.24 20.35
CA SER A 330 14.16 -15.87 21.48
C SER A 330 13.19 -14.92 22.17
N THR A 331 12.11 -15.48 22.72
CA THR A 331 11.08 -14.77 23.49
C THR A 331 10.82 -15.45 24.83
N GLY A 332 10.19 -14.72 25.76
CA GLY A 332 9.79 -15.21 27.07
C GLY A 332 10.88 -15.08 28.14
N ASP A 333 10.47 -14.96 29.39
CA ASP A 333 11.38 -14.92 30.54
C ASP A 333 12.11 -16.28 30.73
N ARG A 334 13.33 -16.20 31.24
CA ARG A 334 14.17 -17.38 31.43
C ARG A 334 14.72 -17.45 32.83
N SER A 335 14.94 -18.69 33.31
CA SER A 335 15.59 -18.95 34.59
C SER A 335 16.59 -20.07 34.42
N TYR A 336 17.74 -19.93 35.07
CA TYR A 336 18.80 -20.94 35.07
C TYR A 336 19.32 -21.18 36.49
N THR A 337 19.57 -22.44 36.80
CA THR A 337 20.13 -22.88 38.10
C THR A 337 21.47 -23.54 37.85
N ALA A 338 22.48 -23.13 38.58
CA ALA A 338 23.81 -23.72 38.56
C ALA A 338 23.87 -24.97 39.44
N HIS A 339 24.54 -26.01 38.96
CA HIS A 339 24.75 -27.23 39.70
C HIS A 339 26.23 -27.44 39.98
N TRP A 340 26.52 -28.04 41.15
CA TRP A 340 27.85 -28.15 41.68
C TRP A 340 28.14 -29.55 42.20
N ALA A 341 29.36 -30.03 41.98
CA ALA A 341 29.94 -31.14 42.67
C ALA A 341 30.99 -30.60 43.66
N LYS A 342 30.97 -31.09 44.89
CA LYS A 342 31.98 -30.72 45.87
C LYS A 342 33.34 -31.21 45.36
N GLN A 343 34.35 -30.34 45.38
CA GLN A 343 35.71 -30.67 44.99
C GLN A 343 36.22 -31.75 45.90
N HIS A 344 36.71 -32.83 45.32
CA HIS A 344 37.29 -33.95 46.04
C HIS A 344 38.79 -33.67 46.19
N VAL A 345 39.19 -33.41 47.44
CA VAL A 345 40.62 -33.36 47.79
C VAL A 345 41.15 -34.79 47.85
N HIS A 346 42.15 -35.08 47.00
CA HIS A 346 42.76 -36.39 46.97
C HIS A 346 43.61 -36.62 48.23
N VAL A 347 43.16 -37.51 49.10
CA VAL A 347 43.92 -38.02 50.23
C VAL A 347 44.37 -39.41 49.84
N PHE A 348 45.68 -39.64 49.72
CA PHE A 348 46.26 -40.91 49.32
C PHE A 348 46.52 -41.75 50.62
N ASP A 349 45.49 -42.37 51.12
CA ASP A 349 45.49 -43.17 52.36
C ASP A 349 44.97 -44.58 52.12
N GLN A 350 44.54 -44.92 50.92
CA GLN A 350 43.99 -46.28 50.66
C GLN A 350 45.07 -47.20 50.16
N GLN A 351 45.19 -48.34 50.83
CA GLN A 351 46.11 -49.44 50.49
C GLN A 351 45.40 -50.40 49.51
N MET A 352 45.33 -50.02 48.25
CA MET A 352 44.70 -50.82 47.23
C MET A 352 45.73 -51.53 46.34
N ILE A 353 45.65 -52.86 46.22
CA ILE A 353 46.49 -53.65 45.32
C ILE A 353 45.90 -53.52 43.91
N LEU A 354 46.32 -52.48 43.18
CA LEU A 354 45.89 -52.17 41.79
C LEU A 354 47.06 -52.33 40.84
N PRO A 355 46.88 -52.89 39.65
CA PRO A 355 47.96 -53.07 38.70
C PRO A 355 48.66 -51.78 38.38
N GLN A 356 47.91 -50.64 38.21
CA GLN A 356 48.42 -49.29 37.90
C GLN A 356 49.11 -48.60 39.07
N ALA A 357 48.95 -49.14 40.33
CA ALA A 357 49.54 -48.61 41.56
C ALA A 357 50.86 -49.35 41.92
N LEU A 358 51.24 -50.38 41.19
CA LEU A 358 52.44 -51.11 41.42
C LEU A 358 53.68 -50.25 41.25
N LYS A 359 54.46 -50.03 42.33
CA LYS A 359 55.72 -49.32 42.29
C LYS A 359 56.88 -50.27 42.08
N THR A 360 56.93 -51.34 42.93
CA THR A 360 57.98 -52.35 42.87
C THR A 360 57.32 -53.68 42.90
N PRO A 361 57.55 -54.55 41.92
CA PRO A 361 57.05 -55.91 41.96
C PRO A 361 57.70 -56.74 43.10
N ALA A 362 56.99 -57.70 43.63
CA ALA A 362 57.53 -58.68 44.59
C ALA A 362 58.67 -59.46 43.95
N ASP A 363 59.67 -59.75 44.79
CA ASP A 363 60.74 -60.65 44.41
C ASP A 363 60.75 -61.92 45.41
N CYS A 364 61.80 -62.68 45.41
CA CYS A 364 61.84 -63.84 46.24
C CYS A 364 61.78 -63.57 47.76
N THR A 365 62.24 -62.44 48.20
CA THR A 365 62.45 -62.05 49.57
C THR A 365 61.69 -60.80 50.00
N HIS A 366 61.27 -60.06 49.08
CA HIS A 366 60.60 -58.78 49.33
C HIS A 366 59.20 -58.78 48.78
N ASP A 367 58.27 -58.25 49.56
CA ASP A 367 56.92 -58.01 49.19
C ASP A 367 56.80 -56.89 48.17
N ALA A 368 55.75 -56.94 47.31
CA ALA A 368 55.46 -55.87 46.37
C ALA A 368 55.14 -54.55 47.09
N VAL A 369 55.62 -53.43 46.49
CA VAL A 369 55.32 -52.13 47.02
C VAL A 369 54.39 -51.43 46.02
N TYR A 370 53.33 -50.85 46.55
CA TYR A 370 52.35 -50.09 45.77
C TYR A 370 52.30 -48.67 46.26
N TYR A 371 51.94 -47.77 45.37
CA TYR A 371 51.59 -46.38 45.72
C TYR A 371 50.20 -46.40 46.41
N LEU A 372 50.06 -45.56 47.43
CA LEU A 372 48.77 -45.32 48.05
C LEU A 372 47.82 -44.70 46.99
N SER A 373 46.51 -45.03 47.13
CA SER A 373 45.48 -44.51 46.32
C SER A 373 44.48 -43.63 47.08
N CYS A 374 43.80 -42.75 46.43
CA CYS A 374 42.65 -42.07 46.98
C CYS A 374 41.40 -42.97 46.86
N VAL A 375 40.39 -42.72 47.68
CA VAL A 375 39.06 -43.40 47.60
C VAL A 375 38.43 -43.34 46.21
N CYS A 376 38.78 -42.37 45.37
CA CYS A 376 38.32 -42.27 43.97
C CYS A 376 39.09 -43.17 42.99
N GLY A 377 40.11 -43.88 43.47
CA GLY A 377 40.92 -44.78 42.65
C GLY A 377 42.14 -44.09 42.00
N LEU A 378 42.33 -42.76 42.17
CA LEU A 378 43.55 -42.06 41.70
C LEU A 378 44.73 -42.58 42.54
N VAL A 379 45.81 -42.93 41.87
CA VAL A 379 47.06 -43.43 42.46
C VAL A 379 48.04 -42.29 42.70
N SER A 380 48.71 -42.27 43.89
CA SER A 380 49.80 -41.32 44.17
C SER A 380 50.97 -41.55 43.24
N THR A 381 51.72 -40.46 42.98
CA THR A 381 53.02 -40.52 42.34
C THR A 381 54.17 -40.11 43.24
N ASP A 382 53.87 -39.87 44.52
CA ASP A 382 54.85 -39.54 45.57
C ASP A 382 55.49 -40.82 46.15
N ASP A 383 56.79 -40.87 46.02
CA ASP A 383 57.58 -42.02 46.51
C ASP A 383 57.48 -42.26 48.01
N ASN A 384 57.00 -41.26 48.75
CA ASN A 384 56.75 -41.41 50.20
C ASN A 384 55.34 -41.92 50.54
N GLN A 385 54.46 -41.90 49.52
CA GLN A 385 53.05 -42.36 49.67
C GLN A 385 52.91 -43.79 49.14
N VAL A 386 53.57 -44.74 49.82
CA VAL A 386 53.63 -46.15 49.44
C VAL A 386 53.28 -47.06 50.58
N PHE A 387 52.85 -48.26 50.25
CA PHE A 387 52.69 -49.33 51.23
C PHE A 387 53.26 -50.65 50.70
N THR A 388 53.70 -51.51 51.60
CA THR A 388 54.14 -52.84 51.27
C THR A 388 52.99 -53.81 51.40
N ALA A 389 52.70 -54.54 50.34
CA ALA A 389 51.64 -55.59 50.38
C ALA A 389 52.14 -56.83 50.96
N VAL A 390 52.06 -56.93 52.32
CA VAL A 390 52.61 -58.02 53.09
C VAL A 390 52.12 -59.38 52.62
N GLY A 391 53.00 -60.36 52.48
CA GLY A 391 52.73 -61.72 52.05
C GLY A 391 52.72 -61.92 50.53
N THR A 392 53.17 -60.92 49.77
CA THR A 392 53.31 -61.02 48.30
C THR A 392 54.67 -61.50 47.85
N ALA A 393 55.64 -61.57 48.72
CA ALA A 393 56.98 -62.13 48.41
C ALA A 393 56.83 -63.54 47.80
N LEU A 394 57.53 -63.74 46.69
CA LEU A 394 57.33 -64.96 45.87
C LEU A 394 57.93 -66.22 46.47
N GLY A 395 58.75 -66.06 47.49
CA GLY A 395 59.54 -67.15 48.02
C GLY A 395 60.58 -67.61 47.02
N HIS A 396 61.47 -68.52 47.53
CA HIS A 396 62.42 -69.11 46.59
C HIS A 396 61.82 -70.28 45.82
N ASP A 397 62.09 -70.38 44.57
CA ASP A 397 61.77 -71.55 43.74
C ASP A 397 63.12 -72.23 43.38
N TRP A 398 63.53 -73.12 44.26
CA TRP A 398 64.80 -73.76 44.15
C TRP A 398 64.86 -74.72 42.97
N GLY A 399 65.84 -74.48 42.07
CA GLY A 399 66.14 -75.32 40.93
C GLY A 399 66.82 -76.60 41.34
N GLN A 400 67.19 -77.42 40.37
CA GLN A 400 68.00 -78.63 40.62
C GLN A 400 69.33 -78.23 41.21
N PRO A 401 69.87 -78.96 42.21
CA PRO A 401 71.13 -78.69 42.87
C PRO A 401 72.28 -78.80 41.90
N ARG A 402 73.24 -77.89 42.02
CA ARG A 402 74.56 -78.04 41.44
C ARG A 402 75.50 -78.50 42.57
N TRP A 403 76.20 -79.59 42.30
CA TRP A 403 77.17 -80.13 43.26
C TRP A 403 78.49 -79.37 43.16
N GLN A 404 78.94 -78.82 44.27
CA GLN A 404 80.27 -78.25 44.49
C GLN A 404 81.10 -79.16 45.35
N TRP A 405 82.29 -79.52 44.90
CA TRP A 405 83.21 -80.39 45.58
C TRP A 405 84.38 -79.59 46.14
N THR A 406 84.69 -79.77 47.42
CA THR A 406 85.89 -79.23 48.08
C THR A 406 86.60 -80.39 48.74
N GLY A 407 87.62 -80.86 48.07
CA GLY A 407 88.27 -82.11 48.50
C GLY A 407 87.31 -83.30 48.40
N PHE A 408 87.04 -83.98 49.48
CA PHE A 408 86.13 -85.15 49.55
C PHE A 408 84.72 -84.76 50.09
N ALA A 409 84.47 -83.49 50.33
CA ALA A 409 83.16 -83.02 50.74
C ALA A 409 82.42 -82.45 49.57
N ALA A 410 81.13 -82.87 49.37
CA ALA A 410 80.23 -82.37 48.35
C ALA A 410 79.17 -81.48 49.06
N GLN A 411 78.92 -80.37 48.50
CA GLN A 411 77.82 -79.48 48.88
C GLN A 411 76.84 -79.34 47.73
N ALA A 412 75.56 -79.50 48.01
CA ALA A 412 74.50 -79.23 47.00
C ALA A 412 74.17 -77.74 47.11
N VAL A 413 74.34 -77.04 45.99
CA VAL A 413 73.99 -75.62 45.88
C VAL A 413 72.76 -75.51 45.03
N PHE A 414 71.69 -75.00 45.59
CA PHE A 414 70.41 -74.71 44.90
C PHE A 414 70.41 -73.26 44.55
N ALA A 415 70.18 -72.93 43.30
CA ALA A 415 69.93 -71.54 42.87
C ALA A 415 68.44 -71.33 42.69
N CYS A 416 67.94 -70.22 43.11
CA CYS A 416 66.55 -69.84 42.87
C CYS A 416 66.30 -69.59 41.38
N SER A 417 65.25 -70.17 40.82
CA SER A 417 64.87 -69.99 39.39
C SER A 417 64.44 -68.60 39.11
N ARG A 418 64.01 -67.81 40.07
CA ARG A 418 63.53 -66.43 39.94
C ARG A 418 64.69 -65.44 40.08
N ASP A 419 65.72 -65.75 40.82
CA ASP A 419 66.93 -64.90 40.97
C ASP A 419 68.14 -65.81 41.22
N ALA A 420 69.00 -65.92 40.23
CA ALA A 420 70.19 -66.83 40.32
C ALA A 420 71.25 -66.37 41.36
N GLY A 421 71.13 -65.14 41.88
CA GLY A 421 71.97 -64.67 42.99
C GLY A 421 71.57 -65.20 44.31
N HIS A 422 70.33 -65.69 44.46
CA HIS A 422 69.88 -66.37 45.67
C HIS A 422 70.26 -67.89 45.61
N VAL A 423 71.10 -68.29 46.47
CA VAL A 423 71.60 -69.70 46.56
C VAL A 423 71.47 -70.25 47.96
N GLU A 424 71.10 -71.51 48.09
CA GLU A 424 71.03 -72.25 49.30
C GLU A 424 71.96 -73.47 49.18
#